data_ff4ac257e0a703f2534cd80d4fab5329
#
_entry.id   ff4ac257e0a703f2534cd80d4fab5329
#
_cell.length_a   1.000
_cell.length_b   1.000
_cell.length_c   1.000
_cell.angle_alpha   90.00
_cell.angle_beta   90.00
_cell.angle_gamma   90.00
#
_symmetry.space_group_name_H-M   'P 1'
#
loop_
_entity.id
_entity.type
_entity.pdbx_description
1 polymer ?
#
loop_
_entity_poly.entity_id
_entity_poly.type
_entity_poly.pdbx_seq_one_letter_code
_entity_poly.pdbx_strand_id
1 'polypeptide(L)'
;MLKLLEGVRVIECAVLFNGDQTGRILADLGADVVKVESPGVGDYLREFLGQITPHHSPAHLYVNRGKRSVTLDLRSEEGKEVFFQLIQTADIFVDGFAGGACDRLGIGYEAQIAVNPGIIYCQCSGFGSRGPYAEVPTHGQMMGALAGGVQLRMGDDGLVEEIGGLGDGTVVGATNAALTAVAALQQRHRTGEGARIDAAGSDAVLSTNWFAATYLWNDSRLTDRSSVPRGAEGLRNAKYFFYQTKDQKFILFCGIEHKFWDNFCRAVGREDLLDAKDESAPVDFGRGQQDLAPVLQEIFHQRTLAEWMDLALREDIAMGPANQTADLRDDPQLAAREIIIETEHPAAGPFTAVGWPAPVCGQPFEVTRPAPGLGEHTDEVLRAAGISDERIADLRSRRIL
;
A
#
# COMPACT_ATOMS: atom_id res chain seq x y z
N MET A 1 -7.08 -8.02 14.39
CA MET A 1 -7.42 -6.62 14.01
C MET A 1 -7.19 -5.71 15.20
N LEU A 2 -6.83 -4.47 14.98
CA LEU A 2 -6.81 -3.45 16.03
C LEU A 2 -8.23 -3.06 16.42
N LYS A 3 -8.37 -2.25 17.49
CA LYS A 3 -9.69 -1.75 17.95
C LYS A 3 -9.84 -0.23 17.82
N LEU A 4 -9.03 0.38 16.93
CA LEU A 4 -8.99 1.83 16.79
C LEU A 4 -10.24 2.39 16.11
N LEU A 5 -10.89 1.61 15.25
CA LEU A 5 -12.13 1.95 14.55
C LEU A 5 -13.30 1.05 14.99
N GLU A 6 -13.28 0.52 16.22
CA GLU A 6 -14.41 -0.26 16.76
C GLU A 6 -15.67 0.58 16.75
N GLY A 7 -16.76 0.03 16.21
CA GLY A 7 -18.05 0.71 16.04
C GLY A 7 -18.18 1.51 14.73
N VAL A 8 -17.12 1.70 13.95
CA VAL A 8 -17.18 2.31 12.61
C VAL A 8 -17.67 1.28 11.59
N ARG A 9 -18.72 1.61 10.85
CA ARG A 9 -19.30 0.76 9.80
C ARG A 9 -18.94 1.29 8.42
N VAL A 10 -18.40 0.40 7.59
CA VAL A 10 -17.95 0.70 6.22
C VAL A 10 -18.71 -0.16 5.23
N ILE A 11 -19.28 0.45 4.20
CA ILE A 11 -19.81 -0.26 3.03
C ILE A 11 -18.82 -0.08 1.88
N GLU A 12 -18.40 -1.17 1.28
CA GLU A 12 -17.40 -1.20 0.21
C GLU A 12 -18.03 -1.74 -1.07
N CYS A 13 -17.99 -0.94 -2.14
CA CYS A 13 -18.25 -1.38 -3.51
C CYS A 13 -16.95 -1.24 -4.31
N ALA A 14 -16.13 -2.28 -4.32
CA ALA A 14 -14.82 -2.27 -4.96
C ALA A 14 -14.55 -3.61 -5.63
N VAL A 15 -13.69 -3.58 -6.63
CA VAL A 15 -13.13 -4.75 -7.29
C VAL A 15 -11.63 -4.55 -7.50
N LEU A 16 -10.86 -5.61 -7.45
CA LEU A 16 -9.40 -5.61 -7.52
C LEU A 16 -8.76 -4.88 -6.31
N PHE A 17 -7.71 -4.06 -6.51
CA PHE A 17 -6.83 -3.68 -5.41
C PHE A 17 -7.16 -2.33 -4.74
N ASN A 18 -7.44 -1.28 -5.51
CA ASN A 18 -7.42 0.08 -4.96
C ASN A 18 -8.45 0.29 -3.83
N GLY A 19 -9.74 0.15 -4.13
CA GLY A 19 -10.80 0.24 -3.12
C GLY A 19 -10.72 -0.87 -2.09
N ASP A 20 -10.41 -2.10 -2.52
CA ASP A 20 -10.29 -3.25 -1.63
C ASP A 20 -9.18 -3.09 -0.58
N GLN A 21 -8.03 -2.54 -0.95
CA GLN A 21 -6.97 -2.22 0.00
C GLN A 21 -7.40 -1.13 0.98
N THR A 22 -8.20 -0.15 0.52
CA THR A 22 -8.77 0.88 1.41
C THR A 22 -9.65 0.22 2.49
N GLY A 23 -10.58 -0.65 2.07
CA GLY A 23 -11.43 -1.40 3.00
C GLY A 23 -10.63 -2.32 3.92
N ARG A 24 -9.58 -3.00 3.42
CA ARG A 24 -8.69 -3.81 4.25
C ARG A 24 -7.99 -2.98 5.34
N ILE A 25 -7.46 -1.81 4.99
CA ILE A 25 -6.81 -0.92 5.97
C ILE A 25 -7.79 -0.53 7.07
N LEU A 26 -9.02 -0.16 6.71
CA LEU A 26 -10.05 0.18 7.68
C LEU A 26 -10.45 -1.04 8.55
N ALA A 27 -10.55 -2.23 7.95
CA ALA A 27 -10.81 -3.49 8.67
C ALA A 27 -9.67 -3.86 9.62
N ASP A 28 -8.41 -3.76 9.18
CA ASP A 28 -7.23 -4.00 10.02
C ASP A 28 -7.19 -3.05 11.23
N LEU A 29 -7.70 -1.83 11.09
CA LEU A 29 -7.87 -0.85 12.16
C LEU A 29 -9.09 -1.12 13.06
N GLY A 30 -9.96 -2.06 12.70
CA GLY A 30 -11.08 -2.53 13.52
C GLY A 30 -12.47 -2.06 13.09
N ALA A 31 -12.61 -1.45 11.91
CA ALA A 31 -13.92 -1.13 11.34
C ALA A 31 -14.68 -2.40 10.91
N ASP A 32 -16.01 -2.36 10.98
CA ASP A 32 -16.89 -3.38 10.43
C ASP A 32 -17.11 -3.12 8.92
N VAL A 33 -16.33 -3.78 8.08
CA VAL A 33 -16.36 -3.58 6.63
C VAL A 33 -17.25 -4.63 5.97
N VAL A 34 -18.28 -4.16 5.26
CA VAL A 34 -19.19 -4.97 4.45
C VAL A 34 -18.88 -4.72 2.98
N LYS A 35 -18.33 -5.72 2.31
CA LYS A 35 -18.07 -5.71 0.87
C LYS A 35 -19.31 -6.17 0.13
N VAL A 36 -19.82 -5.31 -0.76
CA VAL A 36 -20.96 -5.62 -1.65
C VAL A 36 -20.43 -6.11 -2.98
N GLU A 37 -20.81 -7.32 -3.36
CA GLU A 37 -20.34 -8.02 -4.55
C GLU A 37 -21.50 -8.40 -5.47
N SER A 38 -21.23 -8.55 -6.76
CA SER A 38 -22.22 -9.02 -7.73
C SER A 38 -22.56 -10.50 -7.49
N PRO A 39 -23.84 -10.91 -7.47
CA PRO A 39 -24.23 -12.29 -7.30
C PRO A 39 -23.60 -13.21 -8.36
N GLY A 40 -23.08 -14.36 -7.93
CA GLY A 40 -22.53 -15.41 -8.77
C GLY A 40 -21.17 -15.11 -9.41
N VAL A 41 -20.70 -13.85 -9.39
CA VAL A 41 -19.42 -13.44 -9.98
C VAL A 41 -18.43 -13.03 -8.89
N GLY A 42 -18.82 -12.10 -8.03
CA GLY A 42 -17.94 -11.56 -6.99
C GLY A 42 -16.82 -10.70 -7.55
N ASP A 43 -15.74 -10.62 -6.76
CA ASP A 43 -14.54 -9.88 -7.09
C ASP A 43 -13.55 -10.77 -7.86
N TYR A 44 -12.91 -10.23 -8.89
CA TYR A 44 -11.87 -10.91 -9.67
C TYR A 44 -10.66 -11.35 -8.84
N LEU A 45 -10.43 -10.71 -7.70
CA LEU A 45 -9.36 -11.11 -6.77
C LEU A 45 -9.50 -12.55 -6.28
N ARG A 46 -10.71 -13.11 -6.27
CA ARG A 46 -10.95 -14.49 -5.85
C ARG A 46 -10.17 -15.50 -6.67
N GLU A 47 -9.87 -15.18 -7.94
CA GLU A 47 -9.19 -16.07 -8.90
C GLU A 47 -7.87 -15.49 -9.44
N PHE A 48 -7.38 -14.39 -8.86
CA PHE A 48 -6.26 -13.64 -9.38
C PHE A 48 -4.92 -14.35 -9.21
N LEU A 49 -4.17 -14.55 -10.32
CA LEU A 49 -2.81 -15.10 -10.37
C LEU A 49 -2.62 -16.43 -9.62
N GLY A 50 -3.61 -17.32 -9.70
CA GLY A 50 -3.59 -18.62 -9.06
C GLY A 50 -4.39 -18.66 -7.77
N GLN A 51 -4.70 -19.89 -7.33
CA GLN A 51 -5.61 -20.15 -6.20
C GLN A 51 -5.03 -21.24 -5.32
N ILE A 52 -5.12 -21.09 -4.00
CA ILE A 52 -4.79 -22.14 -3.03
C ILE A 52 -5.88 -23.22 -3.07
N THR A 53 -7.13 -22.79 -3.00
CA THR A 53 -8.32 -23.59 -3.26
C THR A 53 -9.26 -22.78 -4.16
N PRO A 54 -10.27 -23.37 -4.82
CA PRO A 54 -11.16 -22.63 -5.70
C PRO A 54 -11.73 -21.35 -5.06
N HIS A 55 -11.60 -20.23 -5.74
CA HIS A 55 -12.01 -18.88 -5.31
C HIS A 55 -11.23 -18.29 -4.13
N HIS A 56 -10.09 -18.89 -3.77
CA HIS A 56 -9.22 -18.41 -2.69
C HIS A 56 -7.80 -18.16 -3.18
N SER A 57 -7.61 -17.09 -3.96
CA SER A 57 -6.28 -16.63 -4.34
C SER A 57 -5.54 -16.00 -3.15
N PRO A 58 -4.20 -16.01 -3.11
CA PRO A 58 -3.44 -15.28 -2.10
C PRO A 58 -3.80 -13.79 -2.03
N ALA A 59 -4.09 -13.17 -3.19
CA ALA A 59 -4.51 -11.77 -3.24
C ALA A 59 -5.85 -11.54 -2.53
N HIS A 60 -6.86 -12.38 -2.80
CA HIS A 60 -8.15 -12.31 -2.11
C HIS A 60 -8.01 -12.54 -0.60
N LEU A 61 -7.26 -13.56 -0.19
CA LEU A 61 -7.05 -13.89 1.22
C LEU A 61 -6.40 -12.74 1.99
N TYR A 62 -5.47 -12.02 1.37
CA TYR A 62 -4.80 -10.88 1.96
C TYR A 62 -5.66 -9.63 1.99
N VAL A 63 -6.26 -9.26 0.85
CA VAL A 63 -6.92 -7.96 0.67
C VAL A 63 -8.33 -7.93 1.26
N ASN A 64 -8.99 -9.08 1.39
CA ASN A 64 -10.35 -9.16 1.90
C ASN A 64 -10.46 -9.70 3.34
N ARG A 65 -9.33 -9.93 4.03
CA ARG A 65 -9.36 -10.25 5.46
C ARG A 65 -10.08 -9.17 6.27
N GLY A 66 -10.75 -9.56 7.31
CA GLY A 66 -11.49 -8.64 8.20
C GLY A 66 -12.83 -8.17 7.67
N LYS A 67 -13.17 -8.47 6.41
CA LYS A 67 -14.42 -8.05 5.79
C LYS A 67 -15.53 -9.09 5.94
N ARG A 68 -16.77 -8.64 5.77
CA ARG A 68 -17.95 -9.46 5.51
C ARG A 68 -18.35 -9.30 4.05
N SER A 69 -18.77 -10.37 3.37
CA SER A 69 -19.23 -10.34 1.99
C SER A 69 -20.77 -10.45 1.93
N VAL A 70 -21.37 -9.57 1.14
CA VAL A 70 -22.79 -9.55 0.80
C VAL A 70 -22.92 -9.57 -0.71
N THR A 71 -23.71 -10.48 -1.27
CA THR A 71 -24.07 -10.41 -2.69
C THR A 71 -25.30 -9.54 -2.89
N LEU A 72 -25.26 -8.64 -3.91
CA LEU A 72 -26.36 -7.75 -4.23
C LEU A 72 -26.29 -7.25 -5.68
N ASP A 73 -27.32 -7.47 -6.48
CA ASP A 73 -27.40 -6.90 -7.83
C ASP A 73 -27.80 -5.42 -7.79
N LEU A 74 -26.81 -4.54 -7.83
CA LEU A 74 -26.98 -3.08 -7.81
C LEU A 74 -27.57 -2.52 -9.11
N ARG A 75 -27.83 -3.33 -10.12
CA ARG A 75 -28.55 -2.93 -11.35
C ARG A 75 -30.04 -3.04 -11.20
N SER A 76 -30.53 -3.83 -10.24
CA SER A 76 -31.95 -3.95 -9.91
C SER A 76 -32.41 -2.84 -8.95
N GLU A 77 -33.64 -2.39 -9.08
CA GLU A 77 -34.17 -1.36 -8.16
C GLU A 77 -34.26 -1.88 -6.72
N GLU A 78 -34.66 -3.14 -6.55
CA GLU A 78 -34.71 -3.75 -5.21
C GLU A 78 -33.32 -3.93 -4.58
N GLY A 79 -32.31 -4.22 -5.41
CA GLY A 79 -30.93 -4.26 -4.93
C GLY A 79 -30.45 -2.88 -4.46
N LYS A 80 -30.83 -1.81 -5.18
CA LYS A 80 -30.54 -0.44 -4.74
C LYS A 80 -31.29 -0.06 -3.46
N GLU A 81 -32.56 -0.47 -3.32
CA GLU A 81 -33.31 -0.26 -2.08
C GLU A 81 -32.59 -0.88 -0.88
N VAL A 82 -32.13 -2.13 -1.01
CA VAL A 82 -31.34 -2.82 0.01
C VAL A 82 -30.02 -2.09 0.27
N PHE A 83 -29.32 -1.69 -0.78
CA PHE A 83 -28.08 -0.93 -0.66
C PHE A 83 -28.28 0.36 0.15
N PHE A 84 -29.31 1.15 -0.14
CA PHE A 84 -29.57 2.39 0.60
C PHE A 84 -29.96 2.13 2.06
N GLN A 85 -30.58 0.99 2.39
CA GLN A 85 -30.79 0.60 3.79
C GLN A 85 -29.45 0.35 4.51
N LEU A 86 -28.47 -0.22 3.83
CA LEU A 86 -27.11 -0.38 4.39
C LEU A 86 -26.43 0.98 4.58
N ILE A 87 -26.56 1.89 3.61
CA ILE A 87 -25.97 3.23 3.64
C ILE A 87 -26.54 4.10 4.78
N GLN A 88 -27.80 3.96 5.14
CA GLN A 88 -28.42 4.74 6.22
C GLN A 88 -27.66 4.65 7.55
N THR A 89 -26.98 3.55 7.79
CA THR A 89 -26.22 3.29 9.04
C THR A 89 -24.72 3.21 8.83
N ALA A 90 -24.24 3.48 7.63
CA ALA A 90 -22.81 3.47 7.31
C ALA A 90 -22.13 4.78 7.75
N ASP A 91 -20.91 4.67 8.20
CA ASP A 91 -20.03 5.81 8.47
C ASP A 91 -19.22 6.21 7.25
N ILE A 92 -18.71 5.20 6.54
CA ILE A 92 -17.87 5.37 5.36
C ILE A 92 -18.44 4.51 4.22
N PHE A 93 -18.46 5.06 3.02
CA PHE A 93 -18.62 4.31 1.78
C PHE A 93 -17.33 4.35 0.97
N VAL A 94 -16.85 3.20 0.55
CA VAL A 94 -15.69 3.06 -0.33
C VAL A 94 -16.18 2.74 -1.74
N ASP A 95 -15.98 3.69 -2.66
CA ASP A 95 -16.23 3.54 -4.09
C ASP A 95 -14.92 3.17 -4.79
N GLY A 96 -14.74 1.90 -5.13
CA GLY A 96 -13.60 1.39 -5.88
C GLY A 96 -13.95 0.97 -7.30
N PHE A 97 -15.09 1.40 -7.83
CA PHE A 97 -15.46 1.15 -9.22
C PHE A 97 -14.79 2.13 -10.18
N ALA A 98 -14.76 1.78 -11.46
CA ALA A 98 -14.26 2.67 -12.49
C ALA A 98 -15.02 4.01 -12.52
N GLY A 99 -14.36 5.09 -12.91
CA GLY A 99 -14.85 6.46 -12.83
C GLY A 99 -16.32 6.64 -13.22
N GLY A 100 -17.10 7.24 -12.32
CA GLY A 100 -18.52 7.52 -12.49
C GLY A 100 -19.45 6.30 -12.51
N ALA A 101 -18.97 5.08 -12.21
CA ALA A 101 -19.83 3.89 -12.25
C ALA A 101 -20.93 3.91 -11.17
N CYS A 102 -20.61 4.36 -9.95
CA CYS A 102 -21.62 4.51 -8.90
C CYS A 102 -22.70 5.53 -9.27
N ASP A 103 -22.31 6.64 -9.91
CA ASP A 103 -23.27 7.64 -10.38
C ASP A 103 -24.19 7.06 -11.48
N ARG A 104 -23.61 6.34 -12.46
CA ARG A 104 -24.38 5.66 -13.52
C ARG A 104 -25.33 4.58 -12.99
N LEU A 105 -24.97 3.91 -11.90
CA LEU A 105 -25.83 2.95 -11.21
C LEU A 105 -26.91 3.64 -10.36
N GLY A 106 -26.82 4.95 -10.13
CA GLY A 106 -27.74 5.69 -9.27
C GLY A 106 -27.45 5.52 -7.77
N ILE A 107 -26.26 5.08 -7.40
CA ILE A 107 -25.81 4.88 -6.01
C ILE A 107 -24.62 5.79 -5.63
N GLY A 108 -24.35 6.83 -6.43
CA GLY A 108 -23.23 7.76 -6.22
C GLY A 108 -23.45 8.70 -5.03
N TYR A 109 -22.54 9.65 -4.89
CA TYR A 109 -22.47 10.55 -3.73
C TYR A 109 -23.80 11.29 -3.45
N GLU A 110 -24.38 11.92 -4.47
CA GLU A 110 -25.62 12.71 -4.30
C GLU A 110 -26.79 11.85 -3.83
N ALA A 111 -26.91 10.62 -4.29
CA ALA A 111 -27.96 9.70 -3.85
C ALA A 111 -27.72 9.23 -2.40
N GLN A 112 -26.46 9.06 -1.99
CA GLN A 112 -26.13 8.61 -0.64
C GLN A 112 -26.32 9.70 0.41
N ILE A 113 -25.91 10.95 0.14
CA ILE A 113 -26.12 12.05 1.09
C ILE A 113 -27.61 12.38 1.30
N ALA A 114 -28.47 12.07 0.32
CA ALA A 114 -29.91 12.23 0.47
C ALA A 114 -30.51 11.31 1.56
N VAL A 115 -29.91 10.15 1.80
CA VAL A 115 -30.35 9.18 2.82
C VAL A 115 -29.49 9.18 4.07
N ASN A 116 -28.22 9.61 3.97
CA ASN A 116 -27.27 9.73 5.07
C ASN A 116 -26.38 10.97 4.88
N PRO A 117 -26.78 12.15 5.36
CA PRO A 117 -26.00 13.39 5.23
C PRO A 117 -24.61 13.33 5.91
N GLY A 118 -24.44 12.41 6.85
CA GLY A 118 -23.17 12.21 7.56
C GLY A 118 -22.23 11.23 6.89
N ILE A 119 -22.55 10.67 5.72
CA ILE A 119 -21.71 9.69 5.04
C ILE A 119 -20.35 10.27 4.60
N ILE A 120 -19.29 9.54 4.84
CA ILE A 120 -17.98 9.83 4.27
C ILE A 120 -17.84 8.99 3.02
N TYR A 121 -18.03 9.62 1.86
CA TYR A 121 -17.91 8.98 0.55
C TYR A 121 -16.47 9.05 0.07
N CYS A 122 -15.78 7.92 0.02
CA CYS A 122 -14.40 7.81 -0.41
C CYS A 122 -14.32 7.14 -1.79
N GLN A 123 -14.11 7.95 -2.82
CA GLN A 123 -13.89 7.47 -4.19
C GLN A 123 -12.41 7.13 -4.37
N CYS A 124 -12.11 5.86 -4.64
CA CYS A 124 -10.77 5.31 -4.90
C CYS A 124 -10.63 5.03 -6.39
N SER A 125 -10.02 5.93 -7.12
CA SER A 125 -9.86 5.81 -8.58
C SER A 125 -8.39 5.82 -9.00
N GLY A 126 -8.12 5.47 -10.27
CA GLY A 126 -6.75 5.53 -10.80
C GLY A 126 -6.27 6.96 -11.04
N PHE A 127 -7.10 7.80 -11.67
CA PHE A 127 -6.72 9.12 -12.14
C PHE A 127 -7.54 10.27 -11.54
N GLY A 128 -8.37 10.00 -10.54
CA GLY A 128 -9.26 10.99 -9.93
C GLY A 128 -10.60 11.14 -10.66
N SER A 129 -11.50 11.90 -10.03
CA SER A 129 -12.86 12.15 -10.56
C SER A 129 -12.93 13.32 -11.54
N ARG A 130 -11.82 14.00 -11.81
CA ARG A 130 -11.75 15.20 -12.66
C ARG A 130 -10.57 15.13 -13.62
N GLY A 131 -10.69 15.87 -14.71
CA GLY A 131 -9.65 15.99 -15.72
C GLY A 131 -9.88 15.10 -16.94
N PRO A 132 -9.01 15.19 -17.94
CA PRO A 132 -9.24 14.53 -19.24
C PRO A 132 -9.21 13.01 -19.20
N TYR A 133 -8.68 12.42 -18.12
CA TYR A 133 -8.53 10.97 -17.97
C TYR A 133 -9.45 10.37 -16.89
N ALA A 134 -10.37 11.16 -16.32
CA ALA A 134 -11.22 10.71 -15.21
C ALA A 134 -12.05 9.45 -15.51
N GLU A 135 -12.47 9.30 -16.78
CA GLU A 135 -13.28 8.15 -17.21
C GLU A 135 -12.47 7.01 -17.82
N VAL A 136 -11.13 7.13 -17.88
CA VAL A 136 -10.27 6.04 -18.40
C VAL A 136 -10.28 4.88 -17.39
N PRO A 137 -10.66 3.65 -17.80
CA PRO A 137 -10.52 2.49 -16.96
C PRO A 137 -9.04 2.25 -16.63
N THR A 138 -8.72 2.05 -15.35
CA THR A 138 -7.32 1.97 -14.91
C THR A 138 -7.00 0.63 -14.26
N HIS A 139 -5.76 0.20 -14.45
CA HIS A 139 -5.11 -0.85 -13.67
C HIS A 139 -3.92 -0.26 -12.90
N GLY A 140 -3.46 -0.95 -11.84
CA GLY A 140 -2.49 -0.42 -10.88
C GLY A 140 -1.25 0.25 -11.48
N GLN A 141 -0.61 -0.39 -12.46
CA GLN A 141 0.60 0.13 -13.09
C GLN A 141 0.38 1.45 -13.85
N MET A 142 -0.83 1.68 -14.38
CA MET A 142 -1.16 2.92 -15.09
C MET A 142 -1.06 4.16 -14.19
N MET A 143 -1.36 4.02 -12.91
CA MET A 143 -1.26 5.09 -11.90
C MET A 143 0.20 5.54 -11.74
N GLY A 144 1.11 4.57 -11.61
CA GLY A 144 2.55 4.80 -11.58
C GLY A 144 3.08 5.42 -12.86
N ALA A 145 2.65 4.91 -14.01
CA ALA A 145 3.08 5.40 -15.33
C ALA A 145 2.69 6.88 -15.55
N LEU A 146 1.45 7.27 -15.24
CA LEU A 146 1.01 8.66 -15.35
C LEU A 146 1.82 9.60 -14.43
N ALA A 147 2.14 9.14 -13.24
CA ALA A 147 2.79 9.95 -12.20
C ALA A 147 4.33 10.01 -12.31
N GLY A 148 4.93 9.47 -13.37
CA GLY A 148 6.38 9.37 -13.50
C GLY A 148 7.02 8.41 -12.49
N GLY A 149 6.23 7.51 -11.93
CA GLY A 149 6.68 6.50 -10.97
C GLY A 149 7.25 5.23 -11.63
N VAL A 150 7.23 5.13 -12.95
CA VAL A 150 7.80 4.01 -13.72
C VAL A 150 8.99 4.50 -14.53
N GLN A 151 10.14 3.85 -14.36
CA GLN A 151 11.34 4.16 -15.13
C GLN A 151 11.39 3.27 -16.36
N LEU A 152 11.42 3.88 -17.54
CA LEU A 152 11.38 3.19 -18.83
C LEU A 152 12.64 3.45 -19.62
N ARG A 153 13.10 2.46 -20.40
CA ARG A 153 14.11 2.62 -21.44
C ARG A 153 13.75 1.79 -22.68
N MET A 154 14.38 2.10 -23.79
CA MET A 154 14.35 1.22 -24.98
C MET A 154 15.36 0.09 -24.80
N GLY A 155 14.89 -1.14 -24.92
CA GLY A 155 15.75 -2.33 -24.97
C GLY A 155 16.46 -2.47 -26.32
N ASP A 156 17.47 -3.34 -26.36
CA ASP A 156 18.25 -3.60 -27.59
C ASP A 156 17.42 -4.30 -28.69
N ASP A 157 16.33 -4.94 -28.30
CA ASP A 157 15.33 -5.56 -29.21
C ASP A 157 14.30 -4.56 -29.76
N GLY A 158 14.40 -3.27 -29.38
CA GLY A 158 13.46 -2.23 -29.76
C GLY A 158 12.16 -2.22 -28.97
N LEU A 159 12.00 -3.02 -27.93
CA LEU A 159 10.86 -2.99 -27.01
C LEU A 159 11.15 -2.07 -25.83
N VAL A 160 10.08 -1.58 -25.19
CA VAL A 160 10.19 -0.76 -23.98
C VAL A 160 10.37 -1.68 -22.78
N GLU A 161 11.42 -1.44 -22.01
CA GLU A 161 11.72 -2.14 -20.76
C GLU A 161 11.41 -1.27 -19.55
N GLU A 162 10.79 -1.84 -18.54
CA GLU A 162 10.69 -1.26 -17.20
C GLU A 162 11.96 -1.62 -16.41
N ILE A 163 12.68 -0.60 -15.96
CA ILE A 163 13.95 -0.76 -15.23
C ILE A 163 13.84 -0.40 -13.75
N GLY A 164 12.67 -0.01 -13.30
CA GLY A 164 12.38 0.31 -11.91
C GLY A 164 11.13 1.16 -11.78
N GLY A 165 10.61 1.25 -10.56
CA GLY A 165 9.42 2.02 -10.25
C GLY A 165 9.37 2.51 -8.81
N LEU A 166 8.56 3.52 -8.56
CA LEU A 166 8.31 4.12 -7.26
C LEU A 166 6.88 3.83 -6.84
N GLY A 167 6.73 2.92 -5.89
CA GLY A 167 5.46 2.63 -5.25
C GLY A 167 4.37 2.07 -6.17
N ASP A 168 3.51 1.24 -5.62
CA ASP A 168 2.30 0.76 -6.28
C ASP A 168 1.17 1.75 -6.03
N GLY A 169 0.62 2.32 -7.10
CA GLY A 169 -0.48 3.28 -7.03
C GLY A 169 -1.73 2.75 -6.33
N THR A 170 -1.96 1.43 -6.38
CA THR A 170 -3.07 0.80 -5.67
C THR A 170 -2.86 0.79 -4.16
N VAL A 171 -1.61 0.60 -3.70
CA VAL A 171 -1.26 0.55 -2.27
C VAL A 171 -1.17 1.95 -1.68
N VAL A 172 -0.40 2.85 -2.31
CA VAL A 172 -0.24 4.22 -1.79
C VAL A 172 -1.53 5.03 -1.91
N GLY A 173 -2.31 4.82 -2.98
CA GLY A 173 -3.64 5.40 -3.18
C GLY A 173 -4.59 4.99 -2.06
N ALA A 174 -4.70 3.68 -1.81
CA ALA A 174 -5.54 3.15 -0.74
C ALA A 174 -5.13 3.63 0.66
N THR A 175 -3.82 3.76 0.91
CA THR A 175 -3.31 4.28 2.18
C THR A 175 -3.74 5.73 2.41
N ASN A 176 -3.60 6.59 1.38
CA ASN A 176 -4.04 7.99 1.46
C ASN A 176 -5.58 8.10 1.57
N ALA A 177 -6.32 7.25 0.85
CA ALA A 177 -7.77 7.17 0.95
C ALA A 177 -8.23 6.82 2.37
N ALA A 178 -7.68 5.76 2.96
CA ALA A 178 -8.01 5.34 4.32
C ALA A 178 -7.62 6.40 5.37
N LEU A 179 -6.42 6.99 5.26
CA LEU A 179 -5.97 8.07 6.13
C LEU A 179 -6.93 9.26 6.08
N THR A 180 -7.32 9.67 4.87
CA THR A 180 -8.24 10.82 4.69
C THR A 180 -9.65 10.48 5.19
N ALA A 181 -10.12 9.25 5.01
CA ALA A 181 -11.42 8.80 5.53
C ALA A 181 -11.45 8.82 7.08
N VAL A 182 -10.38 8.36 7.74
CA VAL A 182 -10.25 8.42 9.21
C VAL A 182 -10.18 9.88 9.69
N ALA A 183 -9.47 10.77 8.99
CA ALA A 183 -9.45 12.20 9.31
C ALA A 183 -10.84 12.85 9.14
N ALA A 184 -11.58 12.46 8.10
CA ALA A 184 -12.95 12.93 7.87
C ALA A 184 -13.93 12.43 8.95
N LEU A 185 -13.77 11.20 9.47
CA LEU A 185 -14.52 10.73 10.64
C LEU A 185 -14.29 11.65 11.86
N GLN A 186 -13.04 12.01 12.12
CA GLN A 186 -12.68 12.91 13.21
C GLN A 186 -13.26 14.33 13.02
N GLN A 187 -13.32 14.81 11.76
CA GLN A 187 -14.00 16.06 11.45
C GLN A 187 -15.51 15.95 11.69
N ARG A 188 -16.14 14.89 11.20
CA ARG A 188 -17.59 14.63 11.37
C ARG A 188 -18.01 14.60 12.83
N HIS A 189 -17.20 14.03 13.73
CA HIS A 189 -17.49 14.05 15.17
C HIS A 189 -17.63 15.47 15.74
N ARG A 190 -17.00 16.48 15.12
CA ARG A 190 -17.07 17.88 15.55
C ARG A 190 -18.15 18.68 14.83
N THR A 191 -18.41 18.38 13.56
CA THR A 191 -19.29 19.18 12.70
C THR A 191 -20.65 18.55 12.45
N GLY A 192 -20.76 17.23 12.59
CA GLY A 192 -21.92 16.44 12.16
C GLY A 192 -22.00 16.21 10.65
N GLU A 193 -21.11 16.82 9.86
CA GLU A 193 -21.14 16.78 8.39
C GLU A 193 -20.30 15.64 7.84
N GLY A 194 -20.81 14.96 6.79
CA GLY A 194 -20.06 14.00 5.99
C GLY A 194 -19.00 14.67 5.10
N ALA A 195 -18.34 13.86 4.27
CA ALA A 195 -17.31 14.36 3.34
C ALA A 195 -17.32 13.56 2.04
N ARG A 196 -16.95 14.20 0.91
CA ARG A 196 -16.60 13.52 -0.32
C ARG A 196 -15.09 13.58 -0.51
N ILE A 197 -14.46 12.41 -0.62
CA ILE A 197 -13.02 12.23 -0.82
C ILE A 197 -12.81 11.71 -2.25
N ASP A 198 -11.92 12.37 -3.00
CA ASP A 198 -11.48 11.97 -4.33
C ASP A 198 -10.02 11.50 -4.22
N ALA A 199 -9.81 10.21 -4.06
CA ALA A 199 -8.51 9.60 -3.87
C ALA A 199 -8.01 8.98 -5.18
N ALA A 200 -7.09 9.69 -5.86
CA ALA A 200 -6.45 9.21 -7.07
C ALA A 200 -5.14 8.48 -6.77
N GLY A 201 -5.00 7.26 -7.27
CA GLY A 201 -3.75 6.49 -7.11
C GLY A 201 -2.55 7.16 -7.78
N SER A 202 -2.74 7.82 -8.95
CA SER A 202 -1.70 8.60 -9.62
C SER A 202 -1.18 9.76 -8.78
N ASP A 203 -2.08 10.50 -8.13
CA ASP A 203 -1.70 11.63 -7.28
C ASP A 203 -0.91 11.16 -6.05
N ALA A 204 -1.31 10.02 -5.50
CA ALA A 204 -0.59 9.39 -4.40
C ALA A 204 0.83 8.96 -4.80
N VAL A 205 1.02 8.37 -6.00
CA VAL A 205 2.35 8.04 -6.52
C VAL A 205 3.17 9.31 -6.75
N LEU A 206 2.59 10.36 -7.35
CA LEU A 206 3.28 11.64 -7.53
C LEU A 206 3.71 12.24 -6.20
N SER A 207 2.84 12.17 -5.18
CA SER A 207 3.17 12.60 -3.81
C SER A 207 4.32 11.80 -3.21
N THR A 208 4.44 10.51 -3.50
CA THR A 208 5.58 9.68 -3.10
C THR A 208 6.86 10.08 -3.85
N ASN A 209 6.73 10.48 -5.12
CA ASN A 209 7.84 10.96 -5.96
C ASN A 209 8.16 12.47 -5.78
N TRP A 210 7.65 13.08 -4.73
CA TRP A 210 7.72 14.54 -4.49
C TRP A 210 9.15 15.08 -4.57
N PHE A 211 10.14 14.31 -4.07
CA PHE A 211 11.53 14.75 -4.01
C PHE A 211 12.08 14.99 -5.43
N ALA A 212 12.06 13.98 -6.29
CA ALA A 212 12.55 14.09 -7.66
C ALA A 212 11.77 15.14 -8.46
N ALA A 213 10.44 15.13 -8.35
CA ALA A 213 9.56 16.08 -9.03
C ALA A 213 9.82 17.53 -8.60
N THR A 214 9.91 17.77 -7.27
CA THR A 214 10.13 19.12 -6.74
C THR A 214 11.49 19.68 -7.14
N TYR A 215 12.54 18.87 -7.10
CA TYR A 215 13.87 19.30 -7.54
C TYR A 215 13.89 19.60 -9.03
N LEU A 216 13.31 18.74 -9.87
CA LEU A 216 13.25 18.94 -11.32
C LEU A 216 12.47 20.22 -11.68
N TRP A 217 11.30 20.44 -11.07
CA TRP A 217 10.44 21.60 -11.37
C TRP A 217 11.04 22.93 -10.93
N ASN A 218 11.96 22.90 -9.95
CA ASN A 218 12.62 24.11 -9.43
C ASN A 218 14.10 24.19 -9.82
N ASP A 219 14.59 23.32 -10.70
CA ASP A 219 16.01 23.24 -11.09
C ASP A 219 16.57 24.60 -11.56
N SER A 220 15.82 25.34 -12.40
CA SER A 220 16.21 26.66 -12.89
C SER A 220 16.37 27.74 -11.80
N ARG A 221 15.85 27.50 -10.59
CA ARG A 221 15.88 28.44 -9.46
C ARG A 221 17.02 28.11 -8.48
N LEU A 222 17.70 26.99 -8.65
CA LEU A 222 18.82 26.62 -7.79
C LEU A 222 20.00 27.57 -8.04
N THR A 223 20.42 28.29 -7.02
CA THR A 223 21.58 29.18 -7.05
C THR A 223 22.88 28.47 -6.75
N ASP A 224 22.85 27.43 -5.93
CA ASP A 224 23.95 26.49 -5.70
C ASP A 224 23.61 25.11 -6.29
N ARG A 225 24.47 24.63 -7.17
CA ARG A 225 24.37 23.34 -7.85
C ARG A 225 25.50 22.39 -7.52
N SER A 226 26.39 22.75 -6.59
CA SER A 226 27.60 22.00 -6.27
C SER A 226 27.29 20.58 -5.79
N SER A 227 26.17 20.41 -5.08
CA SER A 227 25.73 19.13 -4.54
C SER A 227 24.72 18.39 -5.40
N VAL A 228 24.25 18.96 -6.54
CA VAL A 228 23.28 18.29 -7.43
C VAL A 228 24.00 17.20 -8.25
N PRO A 229 23.53 15.94 -8.22
CA PRO A 229 24.09 14.87 -9.03
C PRO A 229 23.98 15.18 -10.54
N ARG A 230 25.04 14.98 -11.31
CA ARG A 230 25.04 15.17 -12.76
C ARG A 230 25.24 13.84 -13.47
N GLY A 231 24.25 13.45 -14.29
CA GLY A 231 24.28 12.22 -15.08
C GLY A 231 24.20 10.94 -14.25
N ALA A 232 24.23 9.80 -14.93
CA ALA A 232 24.12 8.50 -14.29
C ALA A 232 25.32 8.18 -13.35
N GLU A 233 26.51 8.72 -13.64
CA GLU A 233 27.68 8.55 -12.78
C GLU A 233 27.58 9.34 -11.47
N GLY A 234 26.92 10.49 -11.47
CA GLY A 234 26.67 11.28 -10.26
C GLY A 234 25.67 10.63 -9.29
N LEU A 235 24.95 9.59 -9.73
CA LEU A 235 24.05 8.79 -8.88
C LEU A 235 24.77 7.64 -8.18
N ARG A 236 26.00 7.28 -8.58
CA ARG A 236 26.83 6.28 -7.90
C ARG A 236 27.59 6.95 -6.75
N ASN A 237 27.01 6.92 -5.59
CA ASN A 237 27.59 7.46 -4.37
C ASN A 237 28.21 6.29 -3.58
N ALA A 238 29.53 6.11 -3.65
CA ALA A 238 30.16 4.94 -3.02
C ALA A 238 29.84 4.81 -1.52
N LYS A 239 29.66 5.92 -0.81
CA LYS A 239 29.29 5.93 0.61
C LYS A 239 27.78 5.80 0.85
N TYR A 240 26.96 5.72 -0.23
CA TYR A 240 25.52 5.44 -0.18
C TYR A 240 25.16 4.51 -1.33
N PHE A 241 25.53 3.23 -1.20
CA PHE A 241 25.39 2.28 -2.30
C PHE A 241 25.21 0.84 -1.81
N PHE A 242 24.75 -0.04 -2.70
CA PHE A 242 24.59 -1.46 -2.44
C PHE A 242 25.85 -2.22 -2.72
N TYR A 243 26.21 -3.15 -1.80
CA TYR A 243 27.37 -4.03 -1.92
C TYR A 243 26.97 -5.48 -1.68
N GLN A 244 27.67 -6.40 -2.32
CA GLN A 244 27.49 -7.82 -2.10
C GLN A 244 28.40 -8.30 -0.95
N THR A 245 27.83 -9.13 -0.08
CA THR A 245 28.55 -9.74 1.05
C THR A 245 29.18 -11.08 0.68
N LYS A 246 30.00 -11.65 1.57
CA LYS A 246 30.69 -12.94 1.37
C LYS A 246 29.71 -14.10 1.08
N ASP A 247 28.55 -14.09 1.69
CA ASP A 247 27.48 -15.08 1.55
C ASP A 247 26.50 -14.74 0.41
N GLN A 248 26.94 -13.87 -0.54
CA GLN A 248 26.21 -13.47 -1.75
C GLN A 248 24.88 -12.74 -1.47
N LYS A 249 24.64 -12.28 -0.26
CA LYS A 249 23.55 -11.37 0.09
C LYS A 249 23.93 -9.93 -0.24
N PHE A 250 23.01 -9.00 -0.03
CA PHE A 250 23.23 -7.59 -0.31
C PHE A 250 23.05 -6.75 0.94
N ILE A 251 23.84 -5.69 1.03
CA ILE A 251 23.82 -4.69 2.09
C ILE A 251 23.81 -3.30 1.48
N LEU A 252 22.98 -2.40 2.04
CA LEU A 252 23.05 -0.97 1.74
C LEU A 252 23.97 -0.32 2.75
N PHE A 253 25.05 0.27 2.26
CA PHE A 253 25.96 1.09 3.06
C PHE A 253 25.54 2.55 2.98
N CYS A 254 25.46 3.25 4.13
CA CYS A 254 25.03 4.63 4.27
C CYS A 254 26.03 5.46 5.08
N GLY A 255 27.32 5.36 4.78
CA GLY A 255 28.40 6.05 5.50
C GLY A 255 28.61 7.49 5.05
N ILE A 256 27.55 8.25 4.81
CA ILE A 256 27.62 9.62 4.27
C ILE A 256 27.97 10.67 5.32
N GLU A 257 27.61 10.46 6.58
CA GLU A 257 28.05 11.31 7.68
C GLU A 257 29.47 10.94 8.11
N HIS A 258 30.32 11.91 8.37
CA HIS A 258 31.69 11.71 8.78
C HIS A 258 31.86 10.74 9.95
N LYS A 259 30.96 10.76 10.92
CA LYS A 259 30.96 9.84 12.06
C LYS A 259 30.86 8.38 11.61
N PHE A 260 29.90 8.05 10.76
CA PHE A 260 29.67 6.66 10.31
C PHE A 260 30.77 6.18 9.37
N TRP A 261 31.29 7.07 8.54
CA TRP A 261 32.45 6.78 7.69
C TRP A 261 33.71 6.48 8.50
N ASP A 262 34.03 7.35 9.48
CA ASP A 262 35.16 7.18 10.36
C ASP A 262 35.08 5.86 11.16
N ASN A 263 33.89 5.56 11.71
CA ASN A 263 33.65 4.32 12.43
C ASN A 263 33.85 3.10 11.54
N PHE A 264 33.32 3.15 10.31
CA PHE A 264 33.50 2.08 9.35
C PHE A 264 34.98 1.87 9.03
N CYS A 265 35.72 2.91 8.65
CA CYS A 265 37.13 2.81 8.26
C CYS A 265 37.98 2.20 9.39
N ARG A 266 37.76 2.63 10.64
CA ARG A 266 38.47 2.07 11.81
C ARG A 266 38.10 0.61 12.06
N ALA A 267 36.80 0.29 12.01
CA ALA A 267 36.30 -1.07 12.26
C ALA A 267 36.79 -2.10 11.23
N VAL A 268 37.08 -1.67 10.01
CA VAL A 268 37.61 -2.55 8.96
C VAL A 268 39.16 -2.43 8.79
N GLY A 269 39.83 -1.60 9.60
CA GLY A 269 41.28 -1.42 9.55
C GLY A 269 41.76 -0.66 8.29
N ARG A 270 40.92 0.21 7.73
CA ARG A 270 41.22 1.00 6.52
C ARG A 270 41.21 2.49 6.84
N GLU A 271 41.99 2.87 7.84
CA GLU A 271 42.19 4.27 8.21
C GLU A 271 42.83 5.11 7.10
N ASP A 272 43.45 4.44 6.12
CA ASP A 272 43.96 5.07 4.89
C ASP A 272 42.84 5.68 4.01
N LEU A 273 41.57 5.28 4.22
CA LEU A 273 40.39 5.82 3.53
C LEU A 273 39.75 7.03 4.26
N LEU A 274 40.27 7.42 5.41
CA LEU A 274 39.76 8.59 6.15
C LEU A 274 40.07 9.87 5.35
N ASP A 275 39.00 10.62 5.07
CA ASP A 275 39.11 11.92 4.41
C ASP A 275 39.52 13.05 5.38
N ALA A 276 40.12 14.11 4.84
CA ALA A 276 40.23 15.37 5.56
C ALA A 276 38.82 15.92 5.80
N LYS A 277 38.45 16.14 7.06
CA LYS A 277 37.09 16.63 7.44
C LYS A 277 36.87 18.02 6.86
N ASP A 278 35.85 18.13 6.04
CA ASP A 278 35.27 19.42 5.69
C ASP A 278 34.09 19.69 6.66
N GLU A 279 34.37 20.49 7.70
CA GLU A 279 33.34 20.85 8.70
C GLU A 279 32.19 21.65 8.10
N SER A 280 32.34 22.20 6.90
CA SER A 280 31.28 22.92 6.18
C SER A 280 30.32 21.98 5.42
N ALA A 281 30.71 20.72 5.21
CA ALA A 281 29.92 19.71 4.52
C ALA A 281 29.58 18.54 5.49
N PRO A 282 28.45 18.58 6.19
CA PRO A 282 28.09 17.57 7.20
C PRO A 282 27.88 16.18 6.64
N VAL A 283 27.68 16.05 5.32
CA VAL A 283 27.51 14.78 4.62
C VAL A 283 28.39 14.74 3.37
N ASP A 284 29.02 13.59 3.14
CA ASP A 284 29.81 13.28 1.95
C ASP A 284 29.35 11.98 1.30
N PHE A 285 28.80 12.08 0.13
CA PHE A 285 28.33 10.93 -0.65
C PHE A 285 29.47 10.17 -1.36
N GLY A 286 30.71 10.60 -1.26
CA GLY A 286 31.83 10.01 -2.02
C GLY A 286 31.74 10.30 -3.52
N ARG A 287 31.20 11.46 -3.89
CA ARG A 287 31.04 11.86 -5.29
C ARG A 287 32.39 12.16 -5.91
N GLY A 288 32.58 11.67 -7.12
CA GLY A 288 33.88 11.81 -7.83
C GLY A 288 34.94 10.81 -7.39
N GLN A 289 34.68 9.98 -6.39
CA GLN A 289 35.57 8.89 -5.94
C GLN A 289 35.20 7.59 -6.66
N GLN A 290 35.38 7.53 -7.98
CA GLN A 290 34.97 6.38 -8.80
C GLN A 290 35.71 5.09 -8.37
N ASP A 291 36.93 5.20 -7.87
CA ASP A 291 37.74 4.06 -7.44
C ASP A 291 37.37 3.54 -6.05
N LEU A 292 36.55 4.27 -5.28
CA LEU A 292 36.16 3.88 -3.92
C LEU A 292 35.17 2.72 -3.92
N ALA A 293 34.21 2.68 -4.85
CA ALA A 293 33.19 1.64 -4.87
C ALA A 293 33.77 0.22 -5.08
N PRO A 294 34.73 -0.04 -5.98
CA PRO A 294 35.41 -1.33 -6.05
C PRO A 294 36.14 -1.71 -4.75
N VAL A 295 36.81 -0.75 -4.11
CA VAL A 295 37.52 -0.98 -2.83
C VAL A 295 36.51 -1.39 -1.73
N LEU A 296 35.40 -0.69 -1.63
CA LEU A 296 34.33 -1.04 -0.68
C LEU A 296 33.71 -2.41 -0.98
N GLN A 297 33.51 -2.75 -2.27
CA GLN A 297 33.03 -4.07 -2.65
C GLN A 297 33.95 -5.20 -2.17
N GLU A 298 35.29 -5.03 -2.31
CA GLU A 298 36.26 -6.00 -1.79
C GLU A 298 36.19 -6.13 -0.27
N ILE A 299 35.99 -5.01 0.44
CA ILE A 299 35.82 -5.01 1.91
C ILE A 299 34.56 -5.76 2.28
N PHE A 300 33.43 -5.47 1.62
CA PHE A 300 32.13 -6.10 1.94
C PHE A 300 32.10 -7.60 1.65
N HIS A 301 32.91 -8.08 0.67
CA HIS A 301 33.08 -9.52 0.40
C HIS A 301 33.79 -10.30 1.51
N GLN A 302 34.40 -9.63 2.50
CA GLN A 302 35.17 -10.32 3.54
C GLN A 302 34.31 -10.93 4.66
N ARG A 303 33.07 -10.47 4.83
CA ARG A 303 32.16 -10.90 5.89
C ARG A 303 30.78 -11.24 5.35
N THR A 304 30.07 -12.12 6.06
CA THR A 304 28.67 -12.42 5.81
C THR A 304 27.79 -11.23 6.18
N LEU A 305 26.54 -11.21 5.71
CA LEU A 305 25.57 -10.18 6.08
C LEU A 305 25.36 -10.10 7.60
N ALA A 306 25.25 -11.26 8.27
CA ALA A 306 25.10 -11.31 9.73
C ALA A 306 26.32 -10.70 10.47
N GLU A 307 27.54 -11.04 10.06
CA GLU A 307 28.77 -10.46 10.62
C GLU A 307 28.87 -8.94 10.39
N TRP A 308 28.36 -8.44 9.24
CA TRP A 308 28.27 -7.02 8.97
C TRP A 308 27.26 -6.33 9.87
N MET A 309 26.09 -6.92 10.10
CA MET A 309 25.07 -6.35 10.98
C MET A 309 25.54 -6.31 12.45
N ASP A 310 26.23 -7.35 12.92
CA ASP A 310 26.83 -7.35 14.25
C ASP A 310 27.90 -6.25 14.40
N LEU A 311 28.72 -6.06 13.36
CA LEU A 311 29.72 -4.97 13.33
C LEU A 311 29.03 -3.59 13.32
N ALA A 312 28.02 -3.42 12.53
CA ALA A 312 27.25 -2.17 12.43
C ALA A 312 26.68 -1.73 13.77
N LEU A 313 26.06 -2.68 14.50
CA LEU A 313 25.49 -2.42 15.81
C LEU A 313 26.56 -2.08 16.87
N ARG A 314 27.70 -2.79 16.86
CA ARG A 314 28.76 -2.61 17.85
C ARG A 314 29.54 -1.31 17.63
N GLU A 315 29.81 -0.94 16.39
CA GLU A 315 30.67 0.19 16.03
C GLU A 315 29.89 1.42 15.59
N ASP A 316 28.55 1.42 15.71
CA ASP A 316 27.68 2.52 15.32
C ASP A 316 27.93 2.95 13.84
N ILE A 317 27.72 2.01 12.92
CA ILE A 317 27.89 2.22 11.49
C ILE A 317 26.54 2.16 10.78
N ALA A 318 26.23 3.17 9.97
CA ALA A 318 24.98 3.21 9.22
C ALA A 318 25.04 2.27 8.00
N MET A 319 24.48 1.08 8.15
CA MET A 319 24.27 0.10 7.06
C MET A 319 23.10 -0.82 7.41
N GLY A 320 22.52 -1.48 6.42
CA GLY A 320 21.42 -2.41 6.64
C GLY A 320 21.25 -3.45 5.54
N PRO A 321 20.55 -4.56 5.81
CA PRO A 321 20.29 -5.59 4.81
C PRO A 321 19.49 -5.02 3.63
N ALA A 322 19.81 -5.48 2.42
CA ALA A 322 19.02 -5.25 1.22
C ALA A 322 18.39 -6.59 0.80
N ASN A 323 17.38 -7.00 1.55
CA ASN A 323 16.75 -8.31 1.41
C ASN A 323 16.07 -8.48 0.05
N GLN A 324 16.18 -9.66 -0.52
CA GLN A 324 15.30 -10.12 -1.58
C GLN A 324 14.00 -10.67 -0.97
N THR A 325 12.91 -10.73 -1.73
CA THR A 325 11.62 -11.22 -1.21
C THR A 325 11.74 -12.61 -0.57
N ALA A 326 12.60 -13.47 -1.10
CA ALA A 326 12.83 -14.80 -0.56
C ALA A 326 13.49 -14.81 0.84
N ASP A 327 14.21 -13.75 1.20
CA ASP A 327 14.94 -13.64 2.48
C ASP A 327 14.04 -13.11 3.61
N LEU A 328 12.91 -12.47 3.29
CA LEU A 328 12.10 -11.72 4.25
C LEU A 328 11.61 -12.57 5.43
N ARG A 329 11.26 -13.83 5.16
CA ARG A 329 10.71 -14.72 6.20
C ARG A 329 11.72 -15.06 7.30
N ASP A 330 13.00 -15.10 6.94
CA ASP A 330 14.10 -15.47 7.84
C ASP A 330 14.83 -14.24 8.43
N ASP A 331 14.38 -13.03 8.11
CA ASP A 331 14.98 -11.80 8.62
C ASP A 331 14.67 -11.59 10.10
N PRO A 332 15.70 -11.46 10.97
CA PRO A 332 15.52 -11.37 12.41
C PRO A 332 14.80 -10.08 12.86
N GLN A 333 14.94 -8.98 12.13
CA GLN A 333 14.27 -7.73 12.43
C GLN A 333 12.77 -7.83 12.13
N LEU A 334 12.40 -8.43 11.00
CA LEU A 334 11.00 -8.65 10.63
C LEU A 334 10.33 -9.63 11.59
N ALA A 335 11.05 -10.68 12.02
CA ALA A 335 10.58 -11.62 13.04
C ALA A 335 10.35 -10.93 14.39
N ALA A 336 11.31 -10.11 14.85
CA ALA A 336 11.19 -9.37 16.12
C ALA A 336 10.07 -8.31 16.10
N ARG A 337 9.69 -7.84 14.91
CA ARG A 337 8.57 -6.91 14.74
C ARG A 337 7.22 -7.61 14.55
N GLU A 338 7.21 -8.93 14.48
CA GLU A 338 5.99 -9.75 14.30
C GLU A 338 5.15 -9.29 13.08
N ILE A 339 5.84 -8.76 12.03
CA ILE A 339 5.17 -8.22 10.84
C ILE A 339 4.73 -9.32 9.88
N ILE A 340 5.37 -10.50 9.93
CA ILE A 340 4.96 -11.68 9.19
C ILE A 340 4.09 -12.51 10.12
N ILE A 341 2.86 -12.75 9.71
CA ILE A 341 1.85 -13.45 10.50
C ILE A 341 1.47 -14.78 9.85
N GLU A 342 1.28 -15.79 10.70
CA GLU A 342 0.68 -17.04 10.29
C GLU A 342 -0.80 -17.03 10.71
N THR A 343 -1.69 -17.39 9.79
CA THR A 343 -3.13 -17.42 10.04
C THR A 343 -3.74 -18.66 9.38
N GLU A 344 -4.94 -19.01 9.78
CA GLU A 344 -5.68 -20.16 9.26
C GLU A 344 -6.94 -19.68 8.58
N HIS A 345 -7.14 -20.13 7.33
CA HIS A 345 -8.38 -19.85 6.61
C HIS A 345 -9.23 -21.11 6.54
N PRO A 346 -10.54 -21.07 6.88
CA PRO A 346 -11.39 -22.27 6.97
C PRO A 346 -11.42 -23.12 5.71
N ALA A 347 -11.34 -22.51 4.54
CA ALA A 347 -11.38 -23.22 3.26
C ALA A 347 -10.00 -23.38 2.59
N ALA A 348 -9.06 -22.46 2.81
CA ALA A 348 -7.75 -22.46 2.16
C ALA A 348 -6.62 -23.03 3.05
N GLY A 349 -6.87 -23.26 4.35
CA GLY A 349 -5.88 -23.76 5.29
C GLY A 349 -4.87 -22.69 5.74
N PRO A 350 -3.64 -23.11 6.11
CA PRO A 350 -2.60 -22.20 6.59
C PRO A 350 -2.24 -21.13 5.57
N PHE A 351 -2.15 -19.88 6.01
CA PHE A 351 -1.83 -18.73 5.17
C PHE A 351 -0.87 -17.78 5.86
N THR A 352 0.30 -17.60 5.27
CA THR A 352 1.30 -16.62 5.72
C THR A 352 1.05 -15.28 5.07
N ALA A 353 1.00 -14.22 5.85
CA ALA A 353 0.67 -12.88 5.37
C ALA A 353 1.52 -11.79 6.04
N VAL A 354 1.48 -10.59 5.47
CA VAL A 354 2.00 -9.38 6.12
C VAL A 354 0.92 -8.82 7.06
N GLY A 355 1.29 -8.57 8.32
CA GLY A 355 0.42 -7.98 9.32
C GLY A 355 0.30 -6.46 9.20
N TRP A 356 -0.07 -5.81 10.30
CA TRP A 356 -0.18 -4.36 10.35
C TRP A 356 1.19 -3.70 10.59
N PRO A 357 1.61 -2.73 9.75
CA PRO A 357 2.98 -2.21 9.79
C PRO A 357 3.25 -1.22 10.93
N ALA A 358 2.21 -0.71 11.59
CA ALA A 358 2.31 0.27 12.67
C ALA A 358 1.68 -0.28 13.97
N PRO A 359 2.39 -1.14 14.72
CA PRO A 359 1.86 -1.76 15.92
C PRO A 359 1.48 -0.72 16.98
N VAL A 360 0.38 -0.96 17.67
CA VAL A 360 -0.08 -0.15 18.80
C VAL A 360 0.25 -0.88 20.09
N CYS A 361 0.94 -0.22 21.03
CA CYS A 361 1.32 -0.80 22.30
C CYS A 361 0.12 -1.39 23.05
N GLY A 362 0.24 -2.64 23.47
CA GLY A 362 -0.82 -3.36 24.19
C GLY A 362 -1.97 -3.87 23.31
N GLN A 363 -1.88 -3.71 21.99
CA GLN A 363 -2.86 -4.23 21.03
C GLN A 363 -2.14 -5.10 19.98
N PRO A 364 -1.96 -6.39 20.20
CA PRO A 364 -1.38 -7.27 19.19
C PRO A 364 -2.29 -7.31 17.96
N PHE A 365 -1.67 -7.36 16.78
CA PHE A 365 -2.42 -7.52 15.53
C PHE A 365 -2.66 -9.01 15.25
N GLU A 366 -3.92 -9.37 15.17
CA GLU A 366 -4.36 -10.73 14.82
C GLU A 366 -5.46 -10.64 13.75
N VAL A 367 -5.47 -11.59 12.82
CA VAL A 367 -6.58 -11.71 11.86
C VAL A 367 -7.74 -12.44 12.54
N THR A 368 -8.68 -11.66 13.08
CA THR A 368 -9.86 -12.19 13.79
C THR A 368 -10.96 -12.69 12.87
N ARG A 369 -10.95 -12.24 11.62
CA ARG A 369 -11.88 -12.69 10.57
C ARG A 369 -11.07 -12.94 9.30
N PRO A 370 -11.06 -14.17 8.77
CA PRO A 370 -10.44 -14.47 7.47
C PRO A 370 -11.20 -13.78 6.33
N ALA A 371 -10.66 -13.84 5.11
CA ALA A 371 -11.35 -13.34 3.92
C ALA A 371 -12.65 -14.15 3.70
N PRO A 372 -13.78 -13.49 3.39
CA PRO A 372 -15.06 -14.19 3.32
C PRO A 372 -15.25 -14.97 2.01
N GLY A 373 -16.01 -16.04 2.04
CA GLY A 373 -16.65 -16.62 0.87
C GLY A 373 -17.61 -15.63 0.21
N LEU A 374 -17.93 -15.83 -1.08
CA LEU A 374 -18.87 -14.95 -1.81
C LEU A 374 -20.25 -14.99 -1.17
N GLY A 375 -20.74 -13.84 -0.71
CA GLY A 375 -22.05 -13.69 -0.08
C GLY A 375 -22.20 -14.40 1.28
N GLU A 376 -21.10 -14.82 1.89
CA GLU A 376 -21.09 -15.59 3.15
C GLU A 376 -21.93 -14.94 4.25
N HIS A 377 -21.96 -13.62 4.29
CA HIS A 377 -22.62 -12.86 5.37
C HIS A 377 -23.91 -12.17 4.91
N THR A 378 -24.44 -12.50 3.72
CA THR A 378 -25.60 -11.79 3.14
C THR A 378 -26.78 -11.78 4.11
N ASP A 379 -27.21 -12.94 4.62
CA ASP A 379 -28.38 -13.05 5.50
C ASP A 379 -28.17 -12.32 6.82
N GLU A 380 -27.01 -12.49 7.43
CA GLU A 380 -26.66 -11.84 8.69
C GLU A 380 -26.71 -10.30 8.57
N VAL A 381 -26.09 -9.76 7.53
CA VAL A 381 -26.02 -8.31 7.32
C VAL A 381 -27.39 -7.73 6.99
N LEU A 382 -28.17 -8.41 6.15
CA LEU A 382 -29.50 -7.95 5.78
C LEU A 382 -30.49 -7.98 6.95
N ARG A 383 -30.46 -9.03 7.79
CA ARG A 383 -31.24 -9.07 9.02
C ARG A 383 -30.86 -7.94 9.98
N ALA A 384 -29.57 -7.68 10.13
CA ALA A 384 -29.10 -6.57 10.96
C ALA A 384 -29.51 -5.20 10.42
N ALA A 385 -29.78 -5.08 9.12
CA ALA A 385 -30.35 -3.89 8.48
C ALA A 385 -31.89 -3.83 8.56
N GLY A 386 -32.54 -4.79 9.22
CA GLY A 386 -33.98 -4.82 9.41
C GLY A 386 -34.78 -5.47 8.27
N ILE A 387 -34.11 -6.19 7.37
CA ILE A 387 -34.78 -6.90 6.26
C ILE A 387 -35.29 -8.26 6.77
N SER A 388 -36.55 -8.57 6.54
CA SER A 388 -37.15 -9.82 7.03
C SER A 388 -36.65 -11.04 6.26
N ASP A 389 -36.73 -12.22 6.87
CA ASP A 389 -36.36 -13.49 6.26
C ASP A 389 -37.19 -13.79 5.00
N GLU A 390 -38.46 -13.42 4.97
CA GLU A 390 -39.35 -13.57 3.81
C GLU A 390 -38.84 -12.70 2.64
N ARG A 391 -38.43 -11.45 2.92
CA ARG A 391 -37.89 -10.56 1.89
C ARG A 391 -36.53 -11.06 1.39
N ILE A 392 -35.66 -11.56 2.25
CA ILE A 392 -34.36 -12.18 1.88
C ILE A 392 -34.58 -13.38 0.97
N ALA A 393 -35.54 -14.26 1.30
CA ALA A 393 -35.89 -15.42 0.48
C ALA A 393 -36.46 -15.02 -0.89
N ASP A 394 -37.34 -14.01 -0.97
CA ASP A 394 -37.84 -13.46 -2.21
C ASP A 394 -36.72 -12.92 -3.10
N LEU A 395 -35.84 -12.03 -2.57
CA LEU A 395 -34.72 -11.45 -3.30
C LEU A 395 -33.77 -12.52 -3.84
N ARG A 396 -33.52 -13.57 -3.06
CA ARG A 396 -32.68 -14.71 -3.47
C ARG A 396 -33.34 -15.52 -4.58
N SER A 397 -34.63 -15.79 -4.50
CA SER A 397 -35.36 -16.51 -5.55
C SER A 397 -35.31 -15.81 -6.90
N ARG A 398 -35.17 -14.50 -6.88
CA ARG A 398 -35.11 -13.62 -8.04
C ARG A 398 -33.66 -13.27 -8.46
N ARG A 399 -32.66 -13.89 -7.82
CA ARG A 399 -31.21 -13.70 -8.08
C ARG A 399 -30.74 -12.25 -7.88
N ILE A 400 -31.35 -11.54 -6.96
CA ILE A 400 -30.90 -10.20 -6.55
C ILE A 400 -29.82 -10.30 -5.47
N LEU A 401 -29.82 -11.41 -4.70
CA LEU A 401 -28.81 -11.79 -3.72
C LEU A 401 -27.92 -12.91 -4.24
#